data_aa045f3c10e45ad10fa6a0d5b61115c9
#
_entry.id   aa045f3c10e45ad10fa6a0d5b61115c9
#
_cell.length_a   1.000
_cell.length_b   1.000
_cell.length_c   1.000
_cell.angle_alpha   90.00
_cell.angle_beta   90.00
_cell.angle_gamma   90.00
#
_symmetry.space_group_name_H-M   'P 1'
#
loop_
_entity.id
_entity.type
_entity.pdbx_description
1 polymer ?
#
loop_
_entity_poly.entity_id
_entity_poly.type
_entity_poly.pdbx_seq_one_letter_code
_entity_poly.pdbx_strand_id
1 'polypeptide(L)'
;MTEDARFTAIPEAIARFTANETVLVVAEIPGLECRYCAPASLVTGPYISWLTRRSESPVLVAVHDERLDELGINLVSRNTTEASLRRPFFTETVDLKDEHRPESPQGQAATMRALGDLNYVAADFSTPGIVRPLRATEGGVLRRAGFAEAGVDLARLAGLPPVAVLSRMVNADSEGPTLDEIFVVADTDGLAVIRLAHLIEHRRRGEKLVRSVAETRLPTEYGEFRAHAFRDLTTGEDHMAVVMGDISGEPPLVRVHDECLTGDAFGSMRCDCGPQLQAALRMVAEAGRGVVLYMRQEGRGIGLANKLRAYELQDGGLDTVEANLELGFQPDERDYGVGAQILTELGLSKIRLLTNNPRKRSEISGYGLEIVEQVPLVIPPGVHNAGYLATKEQKMGHVFSGDGGNGGE
;
A
#
# COMPACT_ATOMS: atom_id res chain seq x y z
N MET A 1 -20.88 9.10 16.88
CA MET A 1 -19.42 8.98 16.63
C MET A 1 -19.28 8.15 15.39
N THR A 2 -18.49 8.58 14.41
CA THR A 2 -18.14 7.74 13.28
C THR A 2 -17.33 6.53 13.77
N GLU A 3 -17.45 5.38 13.13
CA GLU A 3 -16.76 4.14 13.51
C GLU A 3 -15.24 4.34 13.63
N ASP A 4 -14.65 5.17 12.75
CA ASP A 4 -13.23 5.54 12.78
C ASP A 4 -12.79 6.28 14.05
N ALA A 5 -13.70 6.97 14.73
CA ALA A 5 -13.38 7.70 15.97
C ALA A 5 -13.10 6.77 17.18
N ARG A 6 -13.37 5.47 17.06
CA ARG A 6 -13.07 4.47 18.09
C ARG A 6 -11.62 3.95 18.00
N PHE A 7 -10.97 4.11 16.85
CA PHE A 7 -9.59 3.65 16.65
C PHE A 7 -8.60 4.63 17.26
N THR A 8 -7.53 4.08 17.84
CA THR A 8 -6.41 4.85 18.37
C THR A 8 -5.64 5.52 17.25
N ALA A 9 -5.28 6.79 17.41
CA ALA A 9 -4.41 7.48 16.45
C ALA A 9 -3.03 6.82 16.36
N ILE A 10 -2.44 6.72 15.16
CA ILE A 10 -1.18 6.01 14.96
C ILE A 10 -0.03 6.56 15.82
N PRO A 11 0.17 7.89 16.00
CA PRO A 11 1.22 8.40 16.91
C PRO A 11 1.06 7.92 18.36
N GLU A 12 -0.18 7.82 18.86
CA GLU A 12 -0.45 7.28 20.20
C GLU A 12 -0.15 5.79 20.28
N ALA A 13 -0.56 5.02 19.26
CA ALA A 13 -0.26 3.58 19.20
C ALA A 13 1.26 3.32 19.15
N ILE A 14 2.02 4.13 18.43
CA ILE A 14 3.49 4.07 18.42
C ILE A 14 4.05 4.36 19.80
N ALA A 15 3.56 5.39 20.51
CA ALA A 15 4.01 5.71 21.86
C ALA A 15 3.74 4.55 22.85
N ARG A 16 2.57 3.93 22.77
CA ARG A 16 2.23 2.73 23.55
C ARG A 16 3.13 1.54 23.21
N PHE A 17 3.40 1.31 21.93
CA PHE A 17 4.32 0.26 21.48
C PHE A 17 5.74 0.47 22.01
N THR A 18 6.22 1.73 22.01
CA THR A 18 7.51 2.10 22.65
C THR A 18 7.52 1.82 24.15
N ALA A 19 6.38 1.99 24.82
CA ALA A 19 6.21 1.67 26.24
C ALA A 19 6.04 0.16 26.53
N ASN A 20 6.24 -0.71 25.54
CA ASN A 20 6.04 -2.16 25.62
C ASN A 20 4.58 -2.57 25.85
N GLU A 21 3.64 -1.79 25.36
CA GLU A 21 2.23 -2.14 25.41
C GLU A 21 1.84 -2.89 24.13
N THR A 22 0.85 -3.78 24.27
CA THR A 22 0.24 -4.49 23.15
C THR A 22 -0.70 -3.58 22.40
N VAL A 23 -0.63 -3.63 21.07
CA VAL A 23 -1.56 -2.95 20.16
C VAL A 23 -2.37 -4.00 19.41
N LEU A 24 -3.66 -3.81 19.30
CA LEU A 24 -4.54 -4.60 18.42
C LEU A 24 -4.49 -3.99 17.02
N VAL A 25 -4.07 -4.78 16.04
CA VAL A 25 -4.06 -4.40 14.63
C VAL A 25 -5.23 -5.07 13.94
N VAL A 26 -6.10 -4.27 13.32
CA VAL A 26 -7.30 -4.71 12.61
C VAL A 26 -7.10 -4.54 11.11
N ALA A 27 -7.45 -5.57 10.35
CA ALA A 27 -7.43 -5.55 8.89
C ALA A 27 -8.69 -6.20 8.31
N GLU A 28 -9.13 -5.71 7.16
CA GLU A 28 -10.28 -6.22 6.40
C GLU A 28 -9.80 -6.92 5.13
N ILE A 29 -9.11 -8.08 5.26
CA ILE A 29 -8.42 -8.78 4.15
C ILE A 29 -8.69 -10.29 4.21
N PRO A 30 -9.37 -10.90 3.26
CA PRO A 30 -10.80 -10.81 3.05
C PRO A 30 -11.54 -11.21 4.32
N GLY A 31 -12.42 -10.34 4.81
CA GLY A 31 -13.05 -10.46 6.13
C GLY A 31 -12.27 -9.72 7.21
N LEU A 32 -12.93 -9.53 8.36
CA LEU A 32 -12.33 -8.83 9.49
C LEU A 32 -11.37 -9.77 10.22
N GLU A 33 -10.11 -9.37 10.32
CA GLU A 33 -9.10 -10.03 11.14
C GLU A 33 -8.51 -9.06 12.17
N CYS A 34 -8.16 -9.57 13.34
CA CYS A 34 -7.47 -8.82 14.39
C CYS A 34 -6.29 -9.62 14.94
N ARG A 35 -5.18 -8.90 15.20
CA ARG A 35 -3.99 -9.49 15.83
C ARG A 35 -3.54 -8.68 17.03
N TYR A 36 -3.17 -9.39 18.09
CA TYR A 36 -2.33 -8.84 19.13
C TYR A 36 -0.94 -8.61 18.55
N CYS A 37 -0.37 -7.44 18.75
CA CYS A 37 0.94 -7.05 18.26
C CYS A 37 1.76 -6.38 19.39
N ALA A 38 2.96 -6.86 19.65
CA ALA A 38 3.85 -6.31 20.68
C ALA A 38 5.31 -6.34 20.22
N PRO A 39 6.18 -5.43 20.72
CA PRO A 39 7.60 -5.42 20.37
C PRO A 39 8.30 -6.69 20.90
N ALA A 40 8.93 -7.46 20.01
CA ALA A 40 9.58 -8.72 20.39
C ALA A 40 10.80 -8.50 21.30
N SER A 41 11.51 -7.38 21.16
CA SER A 41 12.69 -7.05 21.96
C SER A 41 12.44 -6.94 23.47
N LEU A 42 11.18 -6.68 23.85
CA LEU A 42 10.76 -6.46 25.22
C LEU A 42 9.87 -7.58 25.78
N VAL A 43 9.58 -8.61 24.99
CA VAL A 43 8.67 -9.69 25.37
C VAL A 43 9.24 -10.57 26.49
N THR A 44 8.37 -11.02 27.39
CA THR A 44 8.70 -11.87 28.54
C THR A 44 7.93 -13.19 28.54
N GLY A 45 8.40 -14.19 29.29
CA GLY A 45 7.67 -15.46 29.46
C GLY A 45 6.23 -15.31 29.97
N PRO A 46 6.00 -14.51 31.03
CA PRO A 46 4.62 -14.20 31.47
C PRO A 46 3.74 -13.62 30.38
N TYR A 47 4.31 -12.75 29.51
CA TYR A 47 3.56 -12.18 28.37
C TYR A 47 3.21 -13.27 27.35
N ILE A 48 4.14 -14.15 26.97
CA ILE A 48 3.85 -15.28 26.07
C ILE A 48 2.74 -16.16 26.67
N SER A 49 2.79 -16.45 27.97
CA SER A 49 1.75 -17.21 28.67
C SER A 49 0.39 -16.51 28.65
N TRP A 50 0.38 -15.18 28.82
CA TRP A 50 -0.84 -14.36 28.73
C TRP A 50 -1.43 -14.39 27.33
N LEU A 51 -0.60 -14.19 26.31
CA LEU A 51 -1.00 -14.16 24.90
C LEU A 51 -1.54 -15.52 24.44
N THR A 52 -0.86 -16.62 24.80
CA THR A 52 -1.28 -18.00 24.45
C THR A 52 -2.67 -18.34 25.01
N ARG A 53 -2.98 -17.87 26.24
CA ARG A 53 -4.31 -18.11 26.85
C ARG A 53 -5.44 -17.30 26.20
N ARG A 54 -5.12 -16.18 25.55
CA ARG A 54 -6.13 -15.28 24.95
C ARG A 54 -6.39 -15.54 23.48
N SER A 55 -5.41 -16.07 22.78
CA SER A 55 -5.45 -16.12 21.32
C SER A 55 -5.90 -17.46 20.75
N GLU A 56 -5.83 -18.55 21.53
CA GLU A 56 -6.05 -19.92 21.03
C GLU A 56 -5.32 -20.25 19.72
N SER A 57 -4.32 -19.44 19.38
CA SER A 57 -3.57 -19.47 18.13
C SER A 57 -2.07 -19.49 18.45
N PRO A 58 -1.25 -20.11 17.59
CA PRO A 58 0.19 -20.05 17.77
C PRO A 58 0.71 -18.60 17.85
N VAL A 59 1.63 -18.38 18.80
CA VAL A 59 2.36 -17.11 18.86
C VAL A 59 3.41 -17.14 17.76
N LEU A 60 3.40 -16.10 16.93
CA LEU A 60 4.29 -15.90 15.80
C LEU A 60 5.23 -14.73 16.09
N VAL A 61 6.34 -14.65 15.38
CA VAL A 61 7.23 -13.50 15.46
C VAL A 61 7.52 -12.97 14.06
N ALA A 62 7.09 -11.75 13.77
CA ALA A 62 7.43 -11.09 12.53
C ALA A 62 8.86 -10.54 12.63
N VAL A 63 9.66 -10.81 11.62
CA VAL A 63 11.07 -10.40 11.54
C VAL A 63 11.31 -9.78 10.17
N HIS A 64 12.09 -8.69 10.14
CA HIS A 64 12.51 -8.06 8.89
C HIS A 64 13.28 -9.05 8.01
N ASP A 65 13.09 -9.00 6.69
CA ASP A 65 13.65 -9.98 5.75
C ASP A 65 15.18 -10.02 5.73
N GLU A 66 15.87 -8.86 5.71
CA GLU A 66 17.35 -8.81 5.81
C GLU A 66 17.87 -9.56 7.04
N ARG A 67 17.19 -9.40 8.19
CA ARG A 67 17.60 -10.07 9.41
C ARG A 67 17.47 -11.59 9.34
N LEU A 68 16.41 -12.08 8.69
CA LEU A 68 16.24 -13.52 8.45
C LEU A 68 17.31 -14.06 7.50
N ASP A 69 17.70 -13.27 6.48
CA ASP A 69 18.77 -13.64 5.55
C ASP A 69 20.14 -13.69 6.28
N GLU A 70 20.46 -12.70 7.12
CA GLU A 70 21.67 -12.71 7.98
C GLU A 70 21.73 -13.93 8.89
N LEU A 71 20.58 -14.34 9.45
CA LEU A 71 20.48 -15.51 10.33
C LEU A 71 20.39 -16.84 9.56
N GLY A 72 20.28 -16.81 8.21
CA GLY A 72 20.16 -18.01 7.38
C GLY A 72 18.83 -18.75 7.56
N ILE A 73 17.79 -18.07 8.05
CA ILE A 73 16.45 -18.64 8.28
C ILE A 73 15.63 -18.56 7.00
N ASN A 74 15.41 -19.71 6.36
CA ASN A 74 14.79 -19.80 5.04
C ASN A 74 13.27 -19.86 5.10
N LEU A 75 12.64 -19.52 3.96
CA LEU A 75 11.20 -19.78 3.76
C LEU A 75 10.93 -21.29 3.67
N VAL A 76 9.83 -21.74 4.28
CA VAL A 76 9.36 -23.14 4.18
C VAL A 76 9.00 -23.49 2.74
N SER A 77 8.48 -22.57 1.97
CA SER A 77 8.14 -22.77 0.56
C SER A 77 8.75 -21.67 -0.30
N ARG A 78 9.46 -22.07 -1.35
CA ARG A 78 10.03 -21.16 -2.36
C ARG A 78 9.08 -20.92 -3.55
N ASN A 79 7.96 -21.64 -3.63
CA ASN A 79 6.98 -21.48 -4.71
C ASN A 79 6.08 -20.29 -4.40
N THR A 80 6.52 -19.10 -4.75
CA THR A 80 5.72 -17.89 -4.71
C THR A 80 4.87 -17.78 -5.97
N THR A 81 3.60 -18.16 -5.87
CA THR A 81 2.57 -17.78 -6.86
C THR A 81 1.96 -16.44 -6.46
N GLU A 82 1.35 -15.71 -7.39
CA GLU A 82 0.61 -14.46 -7.07
C GLU A 82 -0.38 -14.66 -5.92
N ALA A 83 -1.06 -15.80 -5.86
CA ALA A 83 -1.94 -16.16 -4.75
C ALA A 83 -1.19 -16.34 -3.41
N SER A 84 0.10 -16.71 -3.42
CA SER A 84 0.91 -16.84 -2.21
C SER A 84 1.38 -15.51 -1.66
N LEU A 85 1.43 -14.44 -2.48
CA LEU A 85 1.76 -13.09 -2.01
C LEU A 85 0.73 -12.53 -1.02
N ARG A 86 -0.49 -13.07 -1.02
CA ARG A 86 -1.55 -12.72 -0.06
C ARG A 86 -1.46 -13.48 1.27
N ARG A 87 -0.63 -14.54 1.36
CA ARG A 87 -0.46 -15.35 2.57
C ARG A 87 0.79 -14.94 3.35
N PRO A 88 0.80 -15.09 4.69
CA PRO A 88 2.01 -14.88 5.48
C PRO A 88 3.19 -15.71 4.96
N PHE A 89 4.37 -15.12 4.90
CA PHE A 89 5.60 -15.82 4.51
C PHE A 89 6.18 -16.54 5.72
N PHE A 90 5.82 -17.81 5.87
CA PHE A 90 6.33 -18.67 6.92
C PHE A 90 7.76 -19.11 6.61
N THR A 91 8.60 -19.05 7.64
CA THR A 91 9.97 -19.55 7.60
C THR A 91 10.10 -20.87 8.35
N GLU A 92 11.29 -21.46 8.28
CA GLU A 92 11.69 -22.55 9.18
C GLU A 92 11.49 -22.09 10.64
N THR A 93 11.11 -23.03 11.51
CA THR A 93 11.00 -22.77 12.94
C THR A 93 12.37 -22.82 13.59
N VAL A 94 12.59 -22.00 14.62
CA VAL A 94 13.89 -21.81 15.24
C VAL A 94 13.83 -21.83 16.77
N ASP A 95 14.94 -22.17 17.41
CA ASP A 95 15.18 -21.98 18.83
C ASP A 95 16.59 -21.43 19.06
N LEU A 96 16.78 -20.69 20.14
CA LEU A 96 18.08 -20.29 20.61
C LEU A 96 18.80 -21.53 21.18
N LYS A 97 20.04 -21.86 20.72
CA LYS A 97 20.73 -23.12 21.03
C LYS A 97 21.03 -23.32 22.52
N ASP A 98 21.36 -22.24 23.19
CA ASP A 98 21.74 -22.32 24.62
C ASP A 98 20.54 -22.24 25.57
N GLU A 99 19.30 -22.21 25.01
CA GLU A 99 18.11 -22.22 25.84
C GLU A 99 17.77 -23.64 26.28
N HIS A 100 17.82 -23.89 27.57
CA HIS A 100 17.61 -25.22 28.16
C HIS A 100 16.17 -25.73 28.05
N ARG A 101 15.20 -24.82 27.87
CA ARG A 101 13.76 -25.15 27.75
C ARG A 101 13.10 -24.29 26.69
N PRO A 102 13.44 -24.49 25.41
CA PRO A 102 12.92 -23.68 24.31
C PRO A 102 11.38 -23.73 24.20
N GLU A 103 10.76 -24.86 24.61
CA GLU A 103 9.30 -25.02 24.62
C GLU A 103 8.59 -24.19 25.70
N SER A 104 9.31 -23.74 26.70
CA SER A 104 8.73 -22.91 27.78
C SER A 104 8.41 -21.50 27.28
N PRO A 105 7.43 -20.81 27.89
CA PRO A 105 7.17 -19.40 27.57
C PRO A 105 8.40 -18.51 27.71
N GLN A 106 9.30 -18.82 28.66
CA GLN A 106 10.58 -18.11 28.87
C GLN A 106 11.55 -18.34 27.71
N GLY A 107 11.69 -19.62 27.28
CA GLY A 107 12.55 -19.99 26.16
C GLY A 107 12.05 -19.38 24.83
N GLN A 108 10.76 -19.43 24.58
CA GLN A 108 10.17 -18.78 23.41
C GLN A 108 10.43 -17.26 23.43
N ALA A 109 10.22 -16.60 24.59
CA ALA A 109 10.50 -15.17 24.73
C ALA A 109 11.99 -14.85 24.52
N ALA A 110 12.90 -15.69 25.00
CA ALA A 110 14.34 -15.53 24.79
C ALA A 110 14.70 -15.63 23.30
N THR A 111 14.20 -16.64 22.61
CA THR A 111 14.41 -16.82 21.17
C THR A 111 13.84 -15.63 20.36
N MET A 112 12.62 -15.18 20.69
CA MET A 112 11.99 -14.04 20.00
C MET A 112 12.78 -12.73 20.17
N ARG A 113 13.34 -12.47 21.37
CA ARG A 113 14.22 -11.32 21.60
C ARG A 113 15.52 -11.44 20.82
N ALA A 114 16.15 -12.62 20.83
CA ALA A 114 17.42 -12.89 20.14
C ALA A 114 17.31 -12.67 18.62
N LEU A 115 16.15 -12.95 18.00
CA LEU A 115 15.92 -12.67 16.57
C LEU A 115 16.08 -11.19 16.21
N GLY A 116 15.77 -10.27 17.14
CA GLY A 116 15.92 -8.83 16.94
C GLY A 116 17.25 -8.26 17.46
N ASP A 117 18.04 -9.01 18.16
CA ASP A 117 19.30 -8.56 18.76
C ASP A 117 20.49 -8.88 17.83
N LEU A 118 21.18 -7.84 17.36
CA LEU A 118 22.30 -7.95 16.43
C LEU A 118 23.55 -8.65 17.01
N ASN A 119 23.60 -8.88 18.31
CA ASN A 119 24.69 -9.65 18.94
C ASN A 119 24.58 -11.15 18.65
N TYR A 120 23.41 -11.65 18.25
CA TYR A 120 23.20 -13.04 17.87
C TYR A 120 23.44 -13.24 16.38
N VAL A 121 24.07 -14.35 16.02
CA VAL A 121 24.39 -14.74 14.64
C VAL A 121 23.72 -16.08 14.28
N ALA A 122 23.76 -16.47 13.01
CA ALA A 122 23.15 -17.72 12.54
C ALA A 122 23.56 -18.97 13.35
N ALA A 123 24.82 -19.00 13.84
CA ALA A 123 25.33 -20.11 14.64
C ALA A 123 24.64 -20.28 16.01
N ASP A 124 23.99 -19.24 16.53
CA ASP A 124 23.33 -19.28 17.84
C ASP A 124 21.91 -19.87 17.77
N PHE A 125 21.38 -20.09 16.55
CA PHE A 125 20.06 -20.65 16.35
C PHE A 125 20.12 -22.09 15.85
N SER A 126 19.13 -22.88 16.24
CA SER A 126 18.87 -24.24 15.71
C SER A 126 17.57 -24.26 14.92
N THR A 127 17.55 -25.05 13.84
CA THR A 127 16.39 -25.37 13.02
C THR A 127 16.28 -26.88 12.88
N PRO A 128 15.09 -27.50 12.97
CA PRO A 128 13.81 -26.88 13.37
C PRO A 128 13.76 -26.59 14.87
N GLY A 129 12.88 -25.63 15.26
CA GLY A 129 12.61 -25.26 16.65
C GLY A 129 11.12 -25.09 16.93
N ILE A 130 10.79 -24.36 17.99
CA ILE A 130 9.41 -24.10 18.46
C ILE A 130 8.91 -22.74 17.97
N VAL A 131 9.77 -21.70 18.00
CA VAL A 131 9.40 -20.34 17.59
C VAL A 131 9.21 -20.29 16.08
N ARG A 132 8.15 -19.61 15.64
CA ARG A 132 7.72 -19.54 14.23
C ARG A 132 7.90 -18.13 13.69
N PRO A 133 9.02 -17.82 13.01
CA PRO A 133 9.21 -16.55 12.38
C PRO A 133 8.31 -16.39 11.15
N LEU A 134 7.87 -15.14 10.92
CA LEU A 134 7.24 -14.69 9.69
C LEU A 134 8.17 -13.66 9.04
N ARG A 135 8.45 -13.83 7.77
CA ARG A 135 9.22 -12.85 7.01
C ARG A 135 8.31 -11.66 6.68
N ALA A 136 8.66 -10.50 7.19
CA ALA A 136 8.05 -9.24 6.79
C ALA A 136 8.77 -8.71 5.54
N THR A 137 8.01 -8.36 4.52
CA THR A 137 8.54 -7.87 3.24
C THR A 137 9.29 -6.54 3.41
N GLU A 138 10.41 -6.36 2.74
CA GLU A 138 11.08 -5.06 2.59
C GLU A 138 10.07 -4.00 2.12
N GLY A 139 10.14 -2.77 2.68
CA GLY A 139 9.14 -1.73 2.47
C GLY A 139 7.92 -1.82 3.39
N GLY A 140 7.74 -2.92 4.14
CA GLY A 140 6.71 -3.08 5.16
C GLY A 140 5.28 -2.99 4.61
N VAL A 141 4.36 -2.35 5.36
CA VAL A 141 2.94 -2.22 4.98
C VAL A 141 2.71 -1.45 3.68
N LEU A 142 3.68 -0.67 3.22
CA LEU A 142 3.60 0.06 1.96
C LEU A 142 3.78 -0.88 0.74
N ARG A 143 4.53 -1.97 0.92
CA ARG A 143 4.75 -3.00 -0.10
C ARG A 143 3.70 -4.11 -0.02
N ARG A 144 3.34 -4.48 1.20
CA ARG A 144 2.41 -5.55 1.48
C ARG A 144 1.56 -5.24 2.72
N ALA A 145 0.27 -5.08 2.53
CA ALA A 145 -0.69 -4.83 3.60
C ALA A 145 -0.91 -6.10 4.46
N GLY A 146 0.08 -6.46 5.28
CA GLY A 146 0.08 -7.66 6.12
C GLY A 146 0.38 -7.38 7.58
N PHE A 147 -0.02 -8.30 8.47
CA PHE A 147 0.23 -8.14 9.91
C PHE A 147 1.69 -8.28 10.31
N ALA A 148 2.48 -9.08 9.58
CA ALA A 148 3.91 -9.18 9.80
C ALA A 148 4.61 -7.84 9.51
N GLU A 149 4.25 -7.23 8.38
CA GLU A 149 4.72 -5.92 7.97
C GLU A 149 4.29 -4.84 8.97
N ALA A 150 3.02 -4.87 9.41
CA ALA A 150 2.51 -3.92 10.40
C ALA A 150 3.26 -3.99 11.73
N GLY A 151 3.56 -5.19 12.22
CA GLY A 151 4.32 -5.38 13.45
C GLY A 151 5.76 -4.85 13.34
N VAL A 152 6.45 -5.17 12.25
CA VAL A 152 7.80 -4.68 11.98
C VAL A 152 7.83 -3.16 11.82
N ASP A 153 6.84 -2.58 11.13
CA ASP A 153 6.74 -1.14 10.95
C ASP A 153 6.46 -0.40 12.25
N LEU A 154 5.56 -0.92 13.09
CA LEU A 154 5.32 -0.36 14.43
C LEU A 154 6.60 -0.38 15.27
N ALA A 155 7.39 -1.48 15.21
CA ALA A 155 8.67 -1.55 15.90
C ALA A 155 9.66 -0.50 15.39
N ARG A 156 9.78 -0.34 14.06
CA ARG A 156 10.63 0.69 13.44
C ARG A 156 10.21 2.11 13.82
N LEU A 157 8.92 2.41 13.71
CA LEU A 157 8.37 3.73 14.06
C LEU A 157 8.54 4.03 15.56
N ALA A 158 8.54 3.00 16.42
CA ALA A 158 8.82 3.09 17.85
C ALA A 158 10.33 3.19 18.18
N GLY A 159 11.23 3.13 17.17
CA GLY A 159 12.69 3.14 17.39
C GLY A 159 13.22 1.84 18.03
N LEU A 160 12.49 0.75 17.93
CA LEU A 160 12.83 -0.57 18.46
C LEU A 160 13.40 -1.49 17.36
N PRO A 161 14.11 -2.58 17.71
CA PRO A 161 14.48 -3.60 16.73
C PRO A 161 13.28 -4.05 15.91
N PRO A 162 13.40 -4.21 14.56
CA PRO A 162 12.28 -4.45 13.66
C PRO A 162 11.76 -5.90 13.72
N VAL A 163 11.32 -6.29 14.91
CA VAL A 163 10.79 -7.61 15.25
C VAL A 163 9.56 -7.45 16.16
N ALA A 164 8.47 -8.11 15.84
CA ALA A 164 7.21 -8.01 16.58
C ALA A 164 6.59 -9.38 16.84
N VAL A 165 6.06 -9.57 18.04
CA VAL A 165 5.26 -10.76 18.39
C VAL A 165 3.83 -10.55 17.91
N LEU A 166 3.27 -11.56 17.27
CA LEU A 166 1.93 -11.56 16.71
C LEU A 166 1.13 -12.77 17.19
N SER A 167 -0.14 -12.58 17.51
CA SER A 167 -1.07 -13.69 17.68
C SER A 167 -2.48 -13.31 17.23
N ARG A 168 -3.21 -14.26 16.63
CA ARG A 168 -4.54 -14.01 16.10
C ARG A 168 -5.54 -13.88 17.24
N MET A 169 -6.38 -12.87 17.20
CA MET A 169 -7.57 -12.80 18.02
C MET A 169 -8.67 -13.65 17.36
N VAL A 170 -9.29 -14.50 18.15
CA VAL A 170 -10.45 -15.33 17.76
C VAL A 170 -11.58 -15.08 18.73
N ASN A 171 -12.82 -15.27 18.29
CA ASN A 171 -14.00 -15.26 19.15
C ASN A 171 -14.24 -16.67 19.75
N ALA A 172 -15.27 -16.80 20.57
CA ALA A 172 -15.61 -18.07 21.25
C ALA A 172 -15.90 -19.23 20.29
N ASP A 173 -16.30 -18.93 19.05
CA ASP A 173 -16.60 -19.93 18.02
C ASP A 173 -15.38 -20.24 17.13
N SER A 174 -14.18 -19.74 17.50
CA SER A 174 -12.92 -19.84 16.74
C SER A 174 -12.97 -19.20 15.34
N GLU A 175 -13.94 -18.34 15.11
CA GLU A 175 -14.07 -17.50 13.92
C GLU A 175 -13.31 -16.16 14.09
N GLY A 176 -13.38 -15.27 13.12
CA GLY A 176 -12.86 -13.92 13.25
C GLY A 176 -13.75 -13.09 14.19
N PRO A 177 -13.17 -12.21 15.04
CA PRO A 177 -13.95 -11.36 15.93
C PRO A 177 -14.69 -10.28 15.12
N THR A 178 -15.84 -9.82 15.65
CA THR A 178 -16.50 -8.60 15.20
C THR A 178 -15.77 -7.37 15.73
N LEU A 179 -15.99 -6.20 15.13
CA LEU A 179 -15.40 -4.95 15.64
C LEU A 179 -15.79 -4.65 17.08
N ASP A 180 -17.04 -4.92 17.47
CA ASP A 180 -17.50 -4.68 18.84
C ASP A 180 -16.81 -5.60 19.84
N GLU A 181 -16.60 -6.87 19.51
CA GLU A 181 -15.81 -7.81 20.33
C GLU A 181 -14.37 -7.33 20.50
N ILE A 182 -13.74 -6.82 19.43
CA ILE A 182 -12.38 -6.26 19.48
C ILE A 182 -12.32 -5.09 20.48
N PHE A 183 -13.27 -4.16 20.39
CA PHE A 183 -13.27 -3.00 21.28
C PHE A 183 -13.62 -3.36 22.73
N VAL A 184 -14.47 -4.36 22.96
CA VAL A 184 -14.75 -4.88 24.33
C VAL A 184 -13.47 -5.46 24.95
N VAL A 185 -12.68 -6.23 24.18
CA VAL A 185 -11.40 -6.75 24.65
C VAL A 185 -10.39 -5.62 24.88
N ALA A 186 -10.34 -4.65 23.96
CA ALA A 186 -9.45 -3.49 24.08
C ALA A 186 -9.72 -2.67 25.33
N ASP A 187 -11.00 -2.38 25.60
CA ASP A 187 -11.42 -1.62 26.78
C ASP A 187 -11.13 -2.40 28.08
N THR A 188 -11.36 -3.72 28.08
CA THR A 188 -11.11 -4.58 29.24
C THR A 188 -9.64 -4.65 29.62
N ASP A 189 -8.77 -4.72 28.63
CA ASP A 189 -7.32 -4.91 28.80
C ASP A 189 -6.53 -3.60 28.69
N GLY A 190 -7.21 -2.47 28.39
CA GLY A 190 -6.57 -1.17 28.20
C GLY A 190 -5.69 -1.10 26.96
N LEU A 191 -6.04 -1.80 25.86
CA LEU A 191 -5.22 -1.90 24.65
C LEU A 191 -5.58 -0.81 23.63
N ALA A 192 -4.57 -0.35 22.88
CA ALA A 192 -4.81 0.46 21.69
C ALA A 192 -5.32 -0.42 20.54
N VAL A 193 -6.23 0.13 19.72
CA VAL A 193 -6.75 -0.52 18.52
C VAL A 193 -6.46 0.35 17.31
N ILE A 194 -5.76 -0.17 16.32
CA ILE A 194 -5.49 0.54 15.06
C ILE A 194 -6.01 -0.24 13.85
N ARG A 195 -6.39 0.47 12.79
CA ARG A 195 -6.57 -0.15 11.47
C ARG A 195 -5.24 -0.21 10.73
N LEU A 196 -5.00 -1.33 10.04
CA LEU A 196 -3.86 -1.47 9.14
C LEU A 196 -3.84 -0.37 8.06
N ALA A 197 -5.00 0.00 7.54
CA ALA A 197 -5.16 1.09 6.57
C ALA A 197 -4.67 2.44 7.13
N HIS A 198 -4.94 2.75 8.41
CA HIS A 198 -4.45 3.98 9.04
C HIS A 198 -2.92 3.99 9.20
N LEU A 199 -2.29 2.83 9.47
CA LEU A 199 -0.84 2.71 9.52
C LEU A 199 -0.21 2.93 8.13
N ILE A 200 -0.80 2.37 7.09
CA ILE A 200 -0.39 2.58 5.69
C ILE A 200 -0.45 4.09 5.36
N GLU A 201 -1.57 4.73 5.66
CA GLU A 201 -1.76 6.15 5.39
C GLU A 201 -0.76 7.03 6.16
N HIS A 202 -0.53 6.71 7.44
CA HIS A 202 0.46 7.41 8.28
C HIS A 202 1.86 7.34 7.67
N ARG A 203 2.32 6.15 7.24
CA ARG A 203 3.61 5.96 6.59
C ARG A 203 3.70 6.70 5.25
N ARG A 204 2.65 6.60 4.41
CA ARG A 204 2.58 7.31 3.13
C ARG A 204 2.71 8.83 3.28
N ARG A 205 2.12 9.40 4.33
CA ARG A 205 2.20 10.86 4.61
C ARG A 205 3.54 11.28 5.21
N GLY A 206 4.17 10.42 5.99
CA GLY A 206 5.37 10.74 6.77
C GLY A 206 6.70 10.41 6.08
N GLU A 207 6.70 9.53 5.08
CA GLU A 207 7.91 9.01 4.46
C GLU A 207 8.11 9.53 3.03
N LYS A 208 9.37 9.77 2.67
CA LYS A 208 9.74 10.07 1.29
C LYS A 208 9.84 8.77 0.51
N LEU A 209 8.80 8.49 -0.31
CA LEU A 209 8.66 7.24 -1.05
C LEU A 209 9.22 7.31 -2.48
N VAL A 210 9.72 8.47 -2.90
CA VAL A 210 10.22 8.69 -4.26
C VAL A 210 11.61 9.31 -4.25
N ARG A 211 12.40 8.95 -5.26
CA ARG A 211 13.73 9.54 -5.49
C ARG A 211 13.89 9.89 -6.97
N SER A 212 14.28 11.13 -7.24
CA SER A 212 14.72 11.52 -8.59
C SER A 212 16.00 10.74 -8.97
N VAL A 213 16.01 10.13 -10.15
CA VAL A 213 17.13 9.29 -10.63
C VAL A 213 17.79 9.82 -11.90
N ALA A 214 17.05 10.55 -12.75
CA ALA A 214 17.60 11.13 -13.97
C ALA A 214 16.75 12.29 -14.47
N GLU A 215 17.40 13.22 -15.18
CA GLU A 215 16.76 14.31 -15.92
C GLU A 215 17.42 14.45 -17.29
N THR A 216 16.59 14.65 -18.34
CA THR A 216 17.10 14.89 -19.70
C THR A 216 16.12 15.69 -20.55
N ARG A 217 16.60 16.24 -21.67
CA ARG A 217 15.73 16.86 -22.69
C ARG A 217 15.02 15.77 -23.46
N LEU A 218 13.74 15.99 -23.75
CA LEU A 218 12.89 15.08 -24.51
C LEU A 218 12.15 15.84 -25.62
N PRO A 219 12.72 15.93 -26.83
CA PRO A 219 12.00 16.45 -27.98
C PRO A 219 10.84 15.50 -28.34
N THR A 220 9.65 16.05 -28.53
CA THR A 220 8.45 15.33 -28.93
C THR A 220 7.76 16.05 -30.09
N GLU A 221 6.78 15.41 -30.72
CA GLU A 221 5.92 16.06 -31.72
C GLU A 221 5.09 17.23 -31.16
N TYR A 222 4.91 17.30 -29.84
CA TYR A 222 4.19 18.38 -29.15
C TYR A 222 5.09 19.53 -28.72
N GLY A 223 6.41 19.36 -28.79
CA GLY A 223 7.39 20.36 -28.39
C GLY A 223 8.53 19.78 -27.56
N GLU A 224 9.34 20.64 -26.99
CA GLU A 224 10.51 20.26 -26.21
C GLU A 224 10.16 20.19 -24.71
N PHE A 225 10.14 18.99 -24.15
CA PHE A 225 9.95 18.74 -22.73
C PHE A 225 11.28 18.42 -22.05
N ARG A 226 11.29 18.46 -20.72
CA ARG A 226 12.29 17.83 -19.85
C ARG A 226 11.67 16.59 -19.22
N ALA A 227 12.28 15.44 -19.43
CA ALA A 227 11.88 14.19 -18.82
C ALA A 227 12.66 14.01 -17.51
N HIS A 228 11.92 13.74 -16.43
CA HIS A 228 12.44 13.40 -15.11
C HIS A 228 12.02 11.96 -14.79
N ALA A 229 12.97 11.11 -14.44
CA ALA A 229 12.71 9.77 -13.95
C ALA A 229 12.75 9.76 -12.43
N PHE A 230 11.73 9.12 -11.82
CA PHE A 230 11.59 8.96 -10.38
C PHE A 230 11.45 7.49 -10.04
N ARG A 231 12.25 7.01 -9.10
CA ARG A 231 12.12 5.67 -8.54
C ARG A 231 11.18 5.69 -7.36
N ASP A 232 10.14 4.85 -7.41
CA ASP A 232 9.36 4.47 -6.26
C ASP A 232 10.18 3.54 -5.38
N LEU A 233 10.43 3.95 -4.15
CA LEU A 233 11.24 3.19 -3.19
C LEU A 233 10.48 2.00 -2.57
N THR A 234 9.16 1.95 -2.74
CA THR A 234 8.33 0.86 -2.23
C THR A 234 8.23 -0.29 -3.21
N THR A 235 8.12 0.00 -4.52
CA THR A 235 7.94 -1.01 -5.56
C THR A 235 9.20 -1.28 -6.37
N GLY A 236 10.15 -0.33 -6.38
CA GLY A 236 11.32 -0.32 -7.26
C GLY A 236 11.01 0.10 -8.70
N GLU A 237 9.76 0.45 -9.01
CA GLU A 237 9.34 0.91 -10.34
C GLU A 237 9.83 2.33 -10.63
N ASP A 238 10.12 2.60 -11.90
CA ASP A 238 10.50 3.92 -12.37
C ASP A 238 9.30 4.62 -13.04
N HIS A 239 8.91 5.78 -12.52
CA HIS A 239 7.89 6.66 -13.08
C HIS A 239 8.55 7.80 -13.87
N MET A 240 7.81 8.41 -14.80
CA MET A 240 8.34 9.50 -15.61
C MET A 240 7.43 10.73 -15.57
N ALA A 241 8.01 11.88 -15.25
CA ALA A 241 7.34 13.17 -15.44
C ALA A 241 7.94 13.90 -16.63
N VAL A 242 7.11 14.37 -17.55
CA VAL A 242 7.55 15.28 -18.63
C VAL A 242 7.06 16.69 -18.31
N VAL A 243 8.00 17.61 -18.25
CA VAL A 243 7.81 18.99 -17.81
C VAL A 243 8.06 19.93 -18.98
N MET A 244 7.15 20.86 -19.21
CA MET A 244 7.32 21.95 -20.18
C MET A 244 7.37 23.29 -19.46
N GLY A 245 8.28 24.15 -19.87
CA GLY A 245 8.43 25.50 -19.38
C GLY A 245 8.83 25.62 -17.91
N ASP A 246 8.69 26.80 -17.36
CA ASP A 246 8.87 27.07 -15.93
C ASP A 246 7.57 26.76 -15.18
N ILE A 247 7.63 25.78 -14.27
CA ILE A 247 6.47 25.35 -13.46
C ILE A 247 6.41 26.04 -12.09
N SER A 248 7.33 26.96 -11.79
CA SER A 248 7.29 27.77 -10.58
C SER A 248 6.23 28.89 -10.67
N GLY A 249 5.84 29.42 -9.52
CA GLY A 249 4.91 30.57 -9.44
C GLY A 249 3.44 30.17 -9.58
N GLU A 250 2.77 30.55 -10.69
CA GLU A 250 1.34 30.24 -10.88
C GLU A 250 1.09 28.72 -11.02
N PRO A 251 -0.04 28.20 -10.55
CA PRO A 251 -0.36 26.78 -10.62
C PRO A 251 -0.33 26.25 -12.07
N PRO A 252 0.58 25.30 -12.41
CA PRO A 252 0.67 24.75 -13.76
C PRO A 252 -0.45 23.74 -14.05
N LEU A 253 -0.69 23.47 -15.35
CA LEU A 253 -1.49 22.33 -15.77
C LEU A 253 -0.75 21.03 -15.43
N VAL A 254 -1.44 20.09 -14.79
CA VAL A 254 -0.87 18.79 -14.42
C VAL A 254 -1.81 17.66 -14.84
N ARG A 255 -1.28 16.68 -15.55
CA ARG A 255 -1.93 15.39 -15.78
C ARG A 255 -1.17 14.29 -15.04
N VAL A 256 -1.87 13.57 -14.18
CA VAL A 256 -1.40 12.27 -13.66
C VAL A 256 -2.04 11.20 -14.55
N HIS A 257 -1.20 10.54 -15.36
CA HIS A 257 -1.62 9.51 -16.31
C HIS A 257 -1.10 8.15 -15.85
N ASP A 258 -2.02 7.21 -15.63
CA ASP A 258 -1.65 5.84 -15.27
C ASP A 258 -1.42 5.04 -16.55
N GLU A 259 -0.32 4.28 -16.61
CA GLU A 259 0.10 3.48 -17.75
C GLU A 259 -1.02 2.60 -18.30
N CYS A 260 -1.16 2.60 -19.60
CA CYS A 260 -2.01 1.71 -20.34
C CYS A 260 -1.31 1.29 -21.63
N LEU A 261 -0.41 0.31 -21.55
CA LEU A 261 0.45 -0.11 -22.67
C LEU A 261 -0.36 -0.36 -23.93
N THR A 262 -1.52 -1.01 -23.82
CA THR A 262 -2.37 -1.31 -24.97
C THR A 262 -2.96 -0.05 -25.61
N GLY A 263 -3.37 0.94 -24.82
CA GLY A 263 -3.92 2.21 -25.31
C GLY A 263 -2.83 3.19 -25.74
N ASP A 264 -1.80 3.35 -24.91
CA ASP A 264 -0.80 4.39 -25.07
C ASP A 264 0.19 4.06 -26.20
N ALA A 265 0.65 2.80 -26.29
CA ALA A 265 1.64 2.37 -27.29
C ALA A 265 1.05 1.64 -28.48
N PHE A 266 0.02 0.80 -28.29
CA PHE A 266 -0.55 -0.01 -29.37
C PHE A 266 -1.85 0.59 -29.97
N GLY A 267 -2.34 1.73 -29.44
CA GLY A 267 -3.52 2.40 -29.96
C GLY A 267 -4.80 1.55 -29.85
N SER A 268 -4.92 0.73 -28.78
CA SER A 268 -6.11 -0.07 -28.54
C SER A 268 -7.35 0.80 -28.44
N MET A 269 -8.40 0.45 -29.17
CA MET A 269 -9.68 1.14 -29.17
C MET A 269 -10.62 0.68 -28.05
N ARG A 270 -10.18 -0.24 -27.17
CA ARG A 270 -10.96 -0.69 -26.00
C ARG A 270 -11.04 0.38 -24.90
N CYS A 271 -10.15 1.36 -24.90
CA CYS A 271 -10.10 2.44 -23.93
C CYS A 271 -9.79 3.79 -24.59
N ASP A 272 -9.82 4.85 -23.81
CA ASP A 272 -9.52 6.23 -24.20
C ASP A 272 -8.14 6.71 -23.70
N CYS A 273 -7.28 5.82 -23.17
CA CYS A 273 -6.04 6.19 -22.50
C CYS A 273 -5.04 6.88 -23.45
N GLY A 274 -4.73 6.28 -24.61
CA GLY A 274 -3.82 6.87 -25.59
C GLY A 274 -4.27 8.27 -26.06
N PRO A 275 -5.52 8.45 -26.53
CA PRO A 275 -6.06 9.78 -26.82
C PRO A 275 -6.00 10.76 -25.66
N GLN A 276 -6.22 10.33 -24.41
CA GLN A 276 -6.07 11.19 -23.22
C GLN A 276 -4.64 11.63 -22.98
N LEU A 277 -3.66 10.73 -23.14
CA LEU A 277 -2.23 11.06 -23.02
C LEU A 277 -1.82 12.10 -24.06
N GLN A 278 -2.19 11.87 -25.31
CA GLN A 278 -1.90 12.80 -26.43
C GLN A 278 -2.56 14.17 -26.22
N ALA A 279 -3.82 14.19 -25.80
CA ALA A 279 -4.51 15.44 -25.49
C ALA A 279 -3.86 16.21 -24.33
N ALA A 280 -3.45 15.51 -23.26
CA ALA A 280 -2.77 16.15 -22.14
C ALA A 280 -1.42 16.73 -22.55
N LEU A 281 -0.61 16.02 -23.34
CA LEU A 281 0.66 16.54 -23.87
C LEU A 281 0.44 17.79 -24.73
N ARG A 282 -0.58 17.78 -25.61
CA ARG A 282 -0.94 18.93 -26.43
C ARG A 282 -1.38 20.13 -25.60
N MET A 283 -2.28 19.91 -24.63
CA MET A 283 -2.78 21.00 -23.76
C MET A 283 -1.66 21.63 -22.94
N VAL A 284 -0.72 20.83 -22.43
CA VAL A 284 0.47 21.33 -21.72
C VAL A 284 1.38 22.12 -22.66
N ALA A 285 1.56 21.64 -23.90
CA ALA A 285 2.38 22.34 -24.91
C ALA A 285 1.74 23.68 -25.33
N GLU A 286 0.43 23.71 -25.56
CA GLU A 286 -0.32 24.95 -25.89
C GLU A 286 -0.27 25.97 -24.75
N ALA A 287 -0.33 25.51 -23.50
CA ALA A 287 -0.17 26.37 -22.32
C ALA A 287 1.28 26.85 -22.11
N GLY A 288 2.27 26.26 -22.80
CA GLY A 288 3.69 26.58 -22.69
C GLY A 288 4.32 26.20 -21.36
N ARG A 289 3.54 25.64 -20.42
CA ARG A 289 3.99 25.22 -19.08
C ARG A 289 3.08 24.18 -18.49
N GLY A 290 3.66 23.16 -17.84
CA GLY A 290 2.89 22.12 -17.17
C GLY A 290 3.66 20.81 -17.03
N VAL A 291 2.97 19.80 -16.50
CA VAL A 291 3.52 18.48 -16.22
C VAL A 291 2.56 17.39 -16.70
N VAL A 292 3.09 16.40 -17.41
CA VAL A 292 2.41 15.11 -17.59
C VAL A 292 3.23 14.07 -16.82
N LEU A 293 2.66 13.58 -15.72
CA LEU A 293 3.25 12.51 -14.91
C LEU A 293 2.70 11.17 -15.38
N TYR A 294 3.58 10.32 -15.90
CA TYR A 294 3.28 8.96 -16.36
C TYR A 294 3.63 7.96 -15.27
N MET A 295 2.57 7.39 -14.66
CA MET A 295 2.68 6.43 -13.56
C MET A 295 2.66 5.00 -14.10
N ARG A 296 3.67 4.21 -13.79
CA ARG A 296 3.73 2.80 -14.16
C ARG A 296 2.85 1.96 -13.24
N GLN A 297 1.53 2.08 -13.44
CA GLN A 297 0.49 1.38 -12.68
C GLN A 297 -0.54 0.77 -13.64
N GLU A 298 -0.04 -0.16 -14.49
CA GLU A 298 -0.82 -0.81 -15.54
C GLU A 298 -2.06 -1.54 -14.97
N GLY A 299 -3.17 -1.46 -15.72
CA GLY A 299 -4.39 -2.17 -15.36
C GLY A 299 -5.01 -1.70 -14.03
N ARG A 300 -4.82 -0.44 -13.64
CA ARG A 300 -5.20 0.11 -12.31
C ARG A 300 -4.44 -0.56 -11.15
N GLY A 301 -3.17 -0.87 -11.36
CA GLY A 301 -2.31 -1.50 -10.36
C GLY A 301 -2.25 -3.02 -10.39
N ILE A 302 -3.11 -3.69 -11.19
CA ILE A 302 -3.12 -5.18 -11.26
C ILE A 302 -2.08 -5.75 -12.25
N GLY A 303 -1.41 -4.90 -13.00
CA GLY A 303 -0.39 -5.28 -13.99
C GLY A 303 -0.96 -5.75 -15.33
N LEU A 304 -0.07 -5.82 -16.35
CA LEU A 304 -0.44 -6.12 -17.73
C LEU A 304 -1.08 -7.50 -17.89
N ALA A 305 -0.51 -8.54 -17.27
CA ALA A 305 -1.02 -9.91 -17.44
C ALA A 305 -2.46 -10.05 -16.92
N ASN A 306 -2.73 -9.51 -15.73
CA ASN A 306 -4.07 -9.58 -15.14
C ASN A 306 -5.07 -8.67 -15.88
N LYS A 307 -4.61 -7.54 -16.42
CA LYS A 307 -5.43 -6.71 -17.31
C LYS A 307 -5.88 -7.47 -18.56
N LEU A 308 -4.99 -8.27 -19.19
CA LEU A 308 -5.37 -9.07 -20.34
C LEU A 308 -6.34 -10.19 -19.97
N ARG A 309 -6.19 -10.83 -18.80
CA ARG A 309 -7.17 -11.77 -18.24
C ARG A 309 -8.53 -11.09 -17.97
N ALA A 310 -8.50 -9.85 -17.44
CA ALA A 310 -9.73 -9.08 -17.26
C ALA A 310 -10.43 -8.77 -18.59
N TYR A 311 -9.68 -8.52 -19.68
CA TYR A 311 -10.25 -8.38 -21.01
C TYR A 311 -10.93 -9.67 -21.51
N GLU A 312 -10.34 -10.83 -21.23
CA GLU A 312 -10.92 -12.14 -21.56
C GLU A 312 -12.26 -12.36 -20.83
N LEU A 313 -12.31 -12.01 -19.54
CA LEU A 313 -13.55 -12.05 -18.74
C LEU A 313 -14.60 -11.05 -19.24
N GLN A 314 -14.18 -9.86 -19.68
CA GLN A 314 -15.07 -8.86 -20.27
C GLN A 314 -15.65 -9.32 -21.62
N ASP A 315 -14.87 -10.02 -22.43
CA ASP A 315 -15.35 -10.65 -23.67
C ASP A 315 -16.39 -11.76 -23.36
N GLY A 316 -16.33 -12.34 -22.15
CA GLY A 316 -17.32 -13.26 -21.59
C GLY A 316 -18.56 -12.59 -21.00
N GLY A 317 -18.65 -11.25 -20.99
CA GLY A 317 -19.82 -10.48 -20.57
C GLY A 317 -19.74 -9.79 -19.21
N LEU A 318 -18.63 -9.90 -18.47
CA LEU A 318 -18.42 -9.15 -17.23
C LEU A 318 -18.05 -7.69 -17.56
N ASP A 319 -18.37 -6.77 -16.64
CA ASP A 319 -17.82 -5.42 -16.75
C ASP A 319 -16.41 -5.32 -16.10
N THR A 320 -15.78 -4.15 -16.20
CA THR A 320 -14.42 -3.96 -15.70
C THR A 320 -14.30 -4.15 -14.18
N VAL A 321 -15.32 -3.79 -13.41
CA VAL A 321 -15.33 -3.93 -11.94
C VAL A 321 -15.52 -5.40 -11.58
N GLU A 322 -16.48 -6.07 -12.20
CA GLU A 322 -16.77 -7.49 -11.99
C GLU A 322 -15.58 -8.37 -12.37
N ALA A 323 -14.91 -8.08 -13.51
CA ALA A 323 -13.73 -8.80 -13.95
C ALA A 323 -12.56 -8.68 -12.95
N ASN A 324 -12.34 -7.49 -12.36
CA ASN A 324 -11.30 -7.32 -11.33
C ASN A 324 -11.64 -8.10 -10.05
N LEU A 325 -12.90 -8.06 -9.60
CA LEU A 325 -13.36 -8.79 -8.42
C LEU A 325 -13.24 -10.31 -8.61
N GLU A 326 -13.59 -10.83 -9.80
CA GLU A 326 -13.45 -12.24 -10.15
C GLU A 326 -11.97 -12.69 -10.11
N LEU A 327 -11.05 -11.84 -10.53
CA LEU A 327 -9.61 -12.06 -10.41
C LEU A 327 -9.08 -11.86 -8.98
N GLY A 328 -9.94 -11.44 -8.05
CA GLY A 328 -9.64 -11.24 -6.65
C GLY A 328 -8.93 -9.92 -6.33
N PHE A 329 -9.02 -8.91 -7.20
CA PHE A 329 -8.49 -7.55 -7.00
C PHE A 329 -9.59 -6.58 -6.57
N GLN A 330 -9.19 -5.48 -5.92
CA GLN A 330 -10.10 -4.35 -5.73
C GLN A 330 -10.41 -3.67 -7.08
N PRO A 331 -11.49 -2.91 -7.18
CA PRO A 331 -11.83 -2.17 -8.42
C PRO A 331 -10.74 -1.18 -8.85
N ASP A 332 -9.95 -0.67 -7.92
CA ASP A 332 -8.84 0.26 -8.15
C ASP A 332 -7.75 0.04 -7.08
N GLU A 333 -6.56 -0.38 -7.52
CA GLU A 333 -5.39 -0.65 -6.67
C GLU A 333 -4.27 0.39 -6.89
N ARG A 334 -4.56 1.54 -7.56
CA ARG A 334 -3.57 2.56 -7.84
C ARG A 334 -3.16 3.32 -6.58
N ASP A 335 -1.88 3.67 -6.53
CA ASP A 335 -1.32 4.53 -5.49
C ASP A 335 -1.12 5.95 -6.03
N TYR A 336 -1.99 6.87 -5.63
CA TYR A 336 -1.89 8.28 -6.00
C TYR A 336 -0.93 9.06 -5.10
N GLY A 337 -0.55 8.51 -3.94
CA GLY A 337 0.39 9.13 -3.01
C GLY A 337 1.79 9.26 -3.58
N VAL A 338 2.27 8.23 -4.27
CA VAL A 338 3.54 8.27 -5.01
C VAL A 338 3.52 9.37 -6.07
N GLY A 339 2.43 9.47 -6.83
CA GLY A 339 2.25 10.54 -7.83
C GLY A 339 2.27 11.93 -7.21
N ALA A 340 1.59 12.13 -6.07
CA ALA A 340 1.60 13.39 -5.35
C ALA A 340 3.00 13.75 -4.83
N GLN A 341 3.75 12.77 -4.30
CA GLN A 341 5.14 13.00 -3.86
C GLN A 341 6.07 13.36 -5.03
N ILE A 342 5.91 12.75 -6.21
CA ILE A 342 6.68 13.14 -7.41
C ILE A 342 6.40 14.60 -7.77
N LEU A 343 5.13 15.03 -7.76
CA LEU A 343 4.76 16.42 -8.05
C LEU A 343 5.34 17.39 -7.00
N THR A 344 5.33 17.01 -5.74
CA THR A 344 5.96 17.78 -4.65
C THR A 344 7.49 17.86 -4.81
N GLU A 345 8.14 16.76 -5.21
CA GLU A 345 9.59 16.72 -5.48
C GLU A 345 9.97 17.61 -6.69
N LEU A 346 9.06 17.80 -7.66
CA LEU A 346 9.20 18.78 -8.73
C LEU A 346 8.99 20.23 -8.26
N GLY A 347 8.74 20.46 -6.96
CA GLY A 347 8.54 21.79 -6.36
C GLY A 347 7.11 22.31 -6.44
N LEU A 348 6.13 21.47 -6.79
CA LEU A 348 4.74 21.89 -6.89
C LEU A 348 4.05 21.82 -5.53
N SER A 349 3.27 22.85 -5.18
CA SER A 349 2.36 22.88 -4.03
C SER A 349 0.91 23.15 -4.44
N LYS A 350 0.71 23.83 -5.58
CA LYS A 350 -0.60 24.16 -6.16
C LYS A 350 -0.62 23.74 -7.62
N ILE A 351 -1.72 23.12 -8.06
CA ILE A 351 -1.84 22.60 -9.43
C ILE A 351 -3.24 22.83 -10.00
N ARG A 352 -3.33 22.88 -11.32
CA ARG A 352 -4.55 22.79 -12.11
C ARG A 352 -4.62 21.38 -12.69
N LEU A 353 -5.50 20.51 -12.16
CA LEU A 353 -5.48 19.07 -12.47
C LEU A 353 -6.33 18.74 -13.69
N LEU A 354 -5.72 18.16 -14.74
CA LEU A 354 -6.40 17.61 -15.91
C LEU A 354 -7.02 16.25 -15.54
N THR A 355 -8.33 16.25 -15.20
CA THR A 355 -9.04 15.03 -14.84
C THR A 355 -10.55 15.15 -14.99
N ASN A 356 -11.22 14.02 -15.33
CA ASN A 356 -12.68 13.87 -15.27
C ASN A 356 -13.09 13.00 -14.07
N ASN A 357 -12.14 12.56 -13.23
CA ASN A 357 -12.38 11.71 -12.07
C ASN A 357 -12.34 12.51 -10.77
N PRO A 358 -13.49 12.69 -10.07
CA PRO A 358 -13.54 13.43 -8.81
C PRO A 358 -12.70 12.76 -7.69
N ARG A 359 -12.58 11.42 -7.69
CA ARG A 359 -11.79 10.68 -6.69
C ARG A 359 -10.30 11.00 -6.76
N LYS A 360 -9.73 11.18 -7.97
CA LYS A 360 -8.33 11.60 -8.12
C LYS A 360 -8.01 12.89 -7.37
N ARG A 361 -8.98 13.81 -7.29
CA ARG A 361 -8.83 15.06 -6.55
C ARG A 361 -8.61 14.84 -5.06
N SER A 362 -9.47 14.05 -4.41
CA SER A 362 -9.38 13.82 -2.96
C SER A 362 -8.12 13.06 -2.57
N GLU A 363 -7.71 12.10 -3.39
CA GLU A 363 -6.55 11.24 -3.11
C GLU A 363 -5.23 11.99 -3.27
N ILE A 364 -5.08 12.85 -4.28
CA ILE A 364 -3.87 13.69 -4.49
C ILE A 364 -3.77 14.80 -3.45
N SER A 365 -4.89 15.45 -3.07
CA SER A 365 -4.91 16.54 -2.10
C SER A 365 -4.45 16.12 -0.69
N GLY A 366 -4.58 14.83 -0.34
CA GLY A 366 -4.16 14.28 0.95
C GLY A 366 -2.65 14.36 1.23
N TYR A 367 -1.82 14.70 0.23
CA TYR A 367 -0.36 14.68 0.29
C TYR A 367 0.29 16.07 0.19
N GLY A 368 -0.42 17.13 0.59
CA GLY A 368 0.12 18.48 0.64
C GLY A 368 0.05 19.24 -0.68
N LEU A 369 -0.60 18.70 -1.71
CA LEU A 369 -0.88 19.39 -2.96
C LEU A 369 -2.27 20.01 -2.94
N GLU A 370 -2.36 21.31 -3.21
CA GLU A 370 -3.61 22.03 -3.39
C GLU A 370 -4.04 22.00 -4.86
N ILE A 371 -5.20 21.43 -5.13
CA ILE A 371 -5.83 21.45 -6.47
C ILE A 371 -6.71 22.70 -6.55
N VAL A 372 -6.20 23.76 -7.18
CA VAL A 372 -6.89 25.03 -7.31
C VAL A 372 -7.97 25.02 -8.38
N GLU A 373 -7.83 24.16 -9.40
CA GLU A 373 -8.77 24.02 -10.51
C GLU A 373 -8.77 22.58 -11.04
N GLN A 374 -9.94 22.07 -11.36
CA GLN A 374 -10.09 20.85 -12.13
C GLN A 374 -10.38 21.22 -13.59
N VAL A 375 -9.47 20.85 -14.49
CA VAL A 375 -9.59 21.10 -15.92
C VAL A 375 -10.09 19.82 -16.60
N PRO A 376 -11.23 19.86 -17.32
CA PRO A 376 -11.76 18.68 -17.99
C PRO A 376 -10.84 18.20 -19.13
N LEU A 377 -10.70 16.89 -19.26
CA LEU A 377 -10.00 16.23 -20.35
C LEU A 377 -10.97 15.31 -21.07
N VAL A 378 -11.81 15.90 -21.92
CA VAL A 378 -12.88 15.18 -22.61
C VAL A 378 -12.37 14.61 -23.93
N ILE A 379 -12.47 13.30 -24.08
CA ILE A 379 -12.24 12.59 -25.35
C ILE A 379 -13.59 12.07 -25.84
N PRO A 380 -14.01 12.39 -27.09
CA PRO A 380 -15.25 11.88 -27.64
C PRO A 380 -15.29 10.36 -27.64
N PRO A 381 -16.42 9.74 -27.28
CA PRO A 381 -16.55 8.28 -27.30
C PRO A 381 -16.42 7.74 -28.72
N GLY A 382 -15.66 6.65 -28.88
CA GLY A 382 -15.55 5.89 -30.11
C GLY A 382 -16.50 4.67 -30.12
N VAL A 383 -16.61 4.01 -31.28
CA VAL A 383 -17.49 2.86 -31.46
C VAL A 383 -17.16 1.68 -30.54
N HIS A 384 -15.90 1.51 -30.18
CA HIS A 384 -15.43 0.35 -29.42
C HIS A 384 -15.25 0.61 -27.91
N ASN A 385 -15.30 1.86 -27.44
CA ASN A 385 -15.12 2.21 -26.03
C ASN A 385 -16.38 2.78 -25.35
N ALA A 386 -17.50 2.88 -26.06
CA ALA A 386 -18.74 3.44 -25.50
C ALA A 386 -19.19 2.70 -24.23
N GLY A 387 -19.16 1.36 -24.22
CA GLY A 387 -19.49 0.56 -23.05
C GLY A 387 -18.52 0.77 -21.88
N TYR A 388 -17.24 0.89 -22.14
CA TYR A 388 -16.21 1.18 -21.13
C TYR A 388 -16.40 2.57 -20.51
N LEU A 389 -16.71 3.58 -21.32
CA LEU A 389 -16.97 4.94 -20.83
C LEU A 389 -18.28 5.00 -20.02
N ALA A 390 -19.33 4.29 -20.45
CA ALA A 390 -20.58 4.17 -19.69
C ALA A 390 -20.34 3.52 -18.29
N THR A 391 -19.51 2.49 -18.20
CA THR A 391 -19.12 1.89 -16.90
C THR A 391 -18.37 2.88 -16.02
N LYS A 392 -17.45 3.68 -16.60
CA LYS A 392 -16.74 4.75 -15.87
C LYS A 392 -17.70 5.81 -15.31
N GLU A 393 -18.71 6.20 -16.08
CA GLU A 393 -19.71 7.18 -15.65
C GLU A 393 -20.62 6.62 -14.54
N GLN A 394 -21.23 5.45 -14.79
CA GLN A 394 -22.24 4.88 -13.90
C GLN A 394 -21.69 4.26 -12.62
N LYS A 395 -20.56 3.56 -12.69
CA LYS A 395 -20.00 2.81 -11.56
C LYS A 395 -18.81 3.50 -10.89
N MET A 396 -18.17 4.48 -11.54
CA MET A 396 -16.94 5.13 -11.05
C MET A 396 -17.06 6.66 -10.91
N GLY A 397 -18.22 7.25 -11.20
CA GLY A 397 -18.51 8.67 -10.98
C GLY A 397 -17.73 9.64 -11.88
N HIS A 398 -17.26 9.18 -13.05
CA HIS A 398 -16.65 10.08 -14.04
C HIS A 398 -17.69 11.01 -14.66
N VAL A 399 -17.32 12.27 -14.88
CA VAL A 399 -18.18 13.28 -15.53
C VAL A 399 -17.65 13.53 -16.94
N PHE A 400 -18.43 13.16 -17.96
CA PHE A 400 -18.11 13.37 -19.38
C PHE A 400 -18.94 14.45 -20.04
N SER A 401 -20.03 14.91 -19.42
CA SER A 401 -20.89 16.00 -19.94
C SER A 401 -20.39 17.34 -19.43
N GLY A 402 -20.06 18.24 -20.35
CA GLY A 402 -19.75 19.64 -20.06
C GLY A 402 -21.02 20.48 -19.82
N ASP A 403 -21.88 20.10 -18.88
CA ASP A 403 -22.91 21.00 -18.37
C ASP A 403 -22.32 21.83 -17.23
N GLY A 404 -21.77 22.99 -17.60
CA GLY A 404 -21.58 24.11 -16.70
C GLY A 404 -22.95 24.59 -16.20
N GLY A 405 -23.47 23.91 -15.18
CA GLY A 405 -24.69 24.32 -14.50
C GLY A 405 -24.49 25.67 -13.84
N ASN A 406 -25.01 26.70 -14.49
CA ASN A 406 -25.33 27.99 -13.93
C ASN A 406 -26.43 27.76 -12.85
N GLY A 407 -26.05 27.61 -11.59
CA GLY A 407 -26.94 27.62 -10.44
C GLY A 407 -27.10 29.06 -9.94
N GLY A 408 -27.94 29.84 -10.63
CA GLY A 408 -28.52 31.04 -10.06
C GLY A 408 -29.90 30.68 -9.56
N GLU A 409 -30.12 30.78 -8.27
CA GLU A 409 -31.16 31.48 -7.50
C GLU A 409 -31.10 31.02 -6.05
#